data_fc615cb225c2031cfe7fd303652ac4c3
#
_entry.id   fc615cb225c2031cfe7fd303652ac4c3
#
_cell.length_a   1.000
_cell.length_b   1.000
_cell.length_c   1.000
_cell.angle_alpha   90.00
_cell.angle_beta   90.00
_cell.angle_gamma   90.00
#
_symmetry.space_group_name_H-M   'P 1'
#
loop_
_entity.id
_entity.type
_entity.pdbx_description
1 polymer ?
#
loop_
_entity_poly.entity_id
_entity_poly.type
_entity_poly.pdbx_seq_one_letter_code
_entity_poly.pdbx_strand_id
1 'polypeptide(L)' 'MKVTVNDEAVEVDEQTTVAALLDRLGFPEKGIAVAVDWSVLPRSEWETTLADGARVEVVTAVQGG' A
#
# COMPACT_ATOMS: atom_id res chain seq x y z
N MET A 1 8.62 -2.43 -12.22
CA MET A 1 8.69 -1.03 -11.77
C MET A 1 8.95 -0.97 -10.28
N LYS A 2 9.31 0.18 -9.80
CA LYS A 2 9.60 0.36 -8.38
C LYS A 2 8.59 1.26 -7.72
N VAL A 3 8.20 0.89 -6.50
CA VAL A 3 7.40 1.74 -5.64
C VAL A 3 8.10 1.83 -4.30
N THR A 4 7.70 2.78 -3.47
CA THR A 4 8.26 2.92 -2.14
C THR A 4 7.16 2.61 -1.14
N VAL A 5 7.44 1.75 -0.18
CA VAL A 5 6.48 1.41 0.87
C VAL A 5 7.14 1.73 2.20
N ASN A 6 6.60 2.73 2.90
CA ASN A 6 7.18 3.19 4.17
C ASN A 6 8.69 3.43 4.02
N ASP A 7 9.06 4.13 2.95
CA ASP A 7 10.43 4.53 2.64
C ASP A 7 11.34 3.40 2.20
N GLU A 8 10.80 2.22 1.94
CA GLU A 8 11.59 1.12 1.40
C GLU A 8 11.21 0.86 -0.05
N ALA A 9 12.20 0.76 -0.92
CA ALA A 9 11.95 0.49 -2.32
C ALA A 9 11.55 -0.97 -2.51
N VAL A 10 10.52 -1.20 -3.28
CA VAL A 10 10.01 -2.54 -3.57
C VAL A 10 9.81 -2.66 -5.07
N GLU A 11 10.31 -3.77 -5.62
CA GLU A 11 10.15 -4.04 -7.05
C GLU A 11 8.83 -4.77 -7.26
N VAL A 12 8.01 -4.27 -8.16
CA VAL A 12 6.70 -4.88 -8.47
C VAL A 12 6.48 -4.85 -9.97
N ASP A 13 5.53 -5.66 -10.46
CA ASP A 13 5.23 -5.59 -11.87
C ASP A 13 4.18 -4.48 -12.12
N GLU A 14 3.97 -4.18 -13.40
CA GLU A 14 3.17 -3.01 -13.78
C GLU A 14 1.69 -3.17 -13.50
N GLN A 15 1.24 -4.37 -13.19
CA GLN A 15 -0.17 -4.62 -12.93
C GLN A 15 -0.47 -4.81 -11.45
N THR A 16 0.52 -4.56 -10.61
CA THR A 16 0.35 -4.76 -9.18
C THR A 16 -0.64 -3.75 -8.61
N THR A 17 -1.65 -4.25 -7.92
CA THR A 17 -2.61 -3.40 -7.20
C THR A 17 -2.09 -3.14 -5.80
N VAL A 18 -2.70 -2.14 -5.14
CA VAL A 18 -2.37 -1.86 -3.75
C VAL A 18 -2.64 -3.08 -2.89
N ALA A 19 -3.80 -3.73 -3.09
CA ALA A 19 -4.14 -4.91 -2.30
C ALA A 19 -3.11 -6.02 -2.48
N ALA A 20 -2.68 -6.26 -3.71
CA ALA A 20 -1.70 -7.32 -3.98
C ALA A 20 -0.36 -7.00 -3.33
N LEU A 21 0.04 -5.73 -3.36
CA LEU A 21 1.29 -5.33 -2.73
C LEU A 21 1.25 -5.54 -1.23
N LEU A 22 0.16 -5.13 -0.60
CA LEU A 22 0.04 -5.28 0.85
C LEU A 22 0.03 -6.75 1.26
N ASP A 23 -0.65 -7.59 0.48
CA ASP A 23 -0.69 -9.02 0.75
C ASP A 23 0.71 -9.62 0.63
N ARG A 24 1.44 -9.25 -0.41
CA ARG A 24 2.79 -9.75 -0.64
C ARG A 24 3.74 -9.38 0.50
N LEU A 25 3.55 -8.20 1.08
CA LEU A 25 4.41 -7.73 2.16
C LEU A 25 3.95 -8.20 3.54
N GLY A 26 2.85 -8.93 3.60
CA GLY A 26 2.39 -9.51 4.85
C GLY A 26 1.58 -8.58 5.73
N PHE A 27 1.07 -7.49 5.18
CA PHE A 27 0.22 -6.61 5.97
C PHE A 27 -1.15 -7.25 6.18
N PRO A 28 -1.78 -7.02 7.33
CA PRO A 28 -3.12 -7.56 7.57
C PRO A 28 -4.14 -6.82 6.71
N GLU A 29 -5.30 -7.46 6.51
CA GLU A 29 -6.36 -6.84 5.72
C GLU A 29 -7.15 -5.81 6.51
N LYS A 30 -7.06 -5.84 7.82
CA LYS A 30 -7.82 -4.94 8.68
C LYS A 30 -6.89 -4.22 9.62
N GLY A 31 -7.34 -3.06 10.09
CA GLY A 31 -6.58 -2.31 11.07
C GLY A 31 -5.43 -1.52 10.50
N ILE A 32 -5.45 -1.28 9.18
CA ILE A 32 -4.42 -0.45 8.57
C ILE A 32 -5.08 0.64 7.74
N ALA A 33 -4.34 1.72 7.59
CA ALA A 33 -4.70 2.81 6.69
C ALA A 33 -3.59 2.96 5.67
N VAL A 34 -3.96 3.25 4.44
CA VAL A 34 -3.01 3.33 3.33
C VAL A 34 -3.15 4.68 2.66
N ALA A 35 -2.04 5.31 2.38
CA ALA A 35 -2.00 6.51 1.55
C ALA A 35 -1.09 6.23 0.35
N VAL A 36 -1.49 6.74 -0.79
CA VAL A 36 -0.68 6.62 -2.01
C VAL A 36 -0.42 8.03 -2.50
N ASP A 37 0.85 8.37 -2.64
CA ASP A 37 1.27 9.71 -3.05
C ASP A 37 0.60 10.80 -2.19
N TRP A 38 0.59 10.57 -0.88
CA TRP A 38 0.10 11.49 0.14
C TRP A 38 -1.42 11.62 0.21
N SER A 39 -2.16 10.79 -0.55
CA SER A 39 -3.62 10.77 -0.49
C SER A 39 -4.10 9.47 0.13
N VAL A 40 -4.97 9.57 1.12
CA VAL A 40 -5.54 8.40 1.75
C VAL A 40 -6.34 7.62 0.70
N LEU A 41 -6.09 6.32 0.63
CA LEU A 41 -6.77 5.46 -0.31
C LEU A 41 -7.76 4.58 0.45
N PRO A 42 -9.07 4.80 0.25
CA PRO A 42 -10.06 3.97 0.94
C PRO A 42 -9.92 2.51 0.55
N ARG A 43 -10.27 1.63 1.46
CA ARG A 43 -10.14 0.21 1.21
C ARG A 43 -10.88 -0.23 -0.06
N SER A 44 -11.99 0.41 -0.35
CA SER A 44 -12.76 0.08 -1.55
C SER A 44 -11.99 0.35 -2.84
N GLU A 45 -10.89 1.09 -2.76
CA GLU A 45 -10.09 1.43 -3.94
C GLU A 45 -8.73 0.73 -3.98
N TRP A 46 -8.52 -0.27 -3.12
CA TRP A 46 -7.23 -0.95 -3.06
C TRP A 46 -6.95 -1.82 -4.29
N GLU A 47 -7.95 -2.04 -5.14
CA GLU A 47 -7.71 -2.77 -6.39
C GLU A 47 -7.16 -1.86 -7.49
N THR A 48 -6.85 -0.62 -7.14
CA THR A 48 -6.21 0.31 -8.07
C THR A 48 -4.76 -0.14 -8.32
N THR A 49 -4.35 -0.11 -9.58
CA THR A 49 -2.96 -0.43 -9.91
C THR A 49 -2.06 0.73 -9.52
N LEU A 50 -0.84 0.38 -9.14
CA LEU A 50 0.15 1.38 -8.78
C LEU A 50 0.86 1.91 -10.02
N ALA A 51 1.38 3.12 -9.92
CA ALA A 51 2.21 3.69 -10.96
C ALA A 51 3.67 3.57 -10.56
N ASP A 52 4.55 3.56 -11.55
CA ASP A 52 5.97 3.52 -11.28
C ASP A 52 6.37 4.74 -10.44
N GLY A 53 7.12 4.50 -9.40
CA GLY A 53 7.54 5.57 -8.50
C GLY A 53 6.52 5.94 -7.44
N ALA A 54 5.40 5.22 -7.36
CA ALA A 54 4.38 5.54 -6.36
C ALA A 54 4.93 5.42 -4.96
N ARG A 55 4.47 6.30 -4.09
CA ARG A 55 4.85 6.28 -2.68
C ARG A 55 3.67 5.77 -1.87
N VAL A 56 3.85 4.64 -1.22
CA VAL A 56 2.80 4.00 -0.43
C VAL A 56 3.17 4.12 1.04
N GLU A 57 2.24 4.63 1.83
CA GLU A 57 2.42 4.73 3.27
C GLU A 57 1.39 3.86 3.94
N VAL A 58 1.84 2.97 4.79
CA VAL A 58 0.95 2.07 5.51
C VAL A 58 1.10 2.32 7.00
N VAL A 59 -0.02 2.61 7.65
CA VAL A 59 -0.05 2.86 9.07
C VAL A 59 -0.95 1.83 9.71
N THR A 60 -0.45 1.12 10.71
CA THR A 60 -1.28 0.17 11.44
C THR A 60 -2.05 0.94 12.49
N ALA A 61 -3.36 0.69 12.56
CA ALA A 61 -4.16 1.31 13.58
C ALA A 61 -3.81 0.69 14.92
N VAL A 62 -3.50 1.54 15.88
CA VAL A 62 -3.25 1.06 17.22
C VAL A 62 -4.61 0.85 17.88
N GLN A 63 -4.89 -0.38 18.16
CA GLN A 63 -6.09 -0.69 18.91
C GLN A 63 -5.74 -0.43 20.35
N GLY A 64 -6.10 0.72 20.82
CA GLY A 64 -5.79 1.12 22.15
C GLY A 64 -6.29 0.13 23.14
N GLY A 65 -6.47 -0.87 22.65
CA GLY A 65 -6.89 -2.04 23.47
C GLY A 65 -7.11 -1.62 24.60
#